data_4997105d8e87e4b225b55ada9bc9a578
#
_entry.id   4997105d8e87e4b225b55ada9bc9a578
#
_cell.length_a   1.000
_cell.length_b   1.000
_cell.length_c   1.000
_cell.angle_alpha   90.00
_cell.angle_beta   90.00
_cell.angle_gamma   90.00
#
_symmetry.space_group_name_H-M   'P 1'
#
loop_
_entity.id
_entity.type
_entity.pdbx_description
1 polymer ?
#
loop_
_entity_poly.entity_id
_entity_poly.type
_entity_poly.pdbx_seq_one_letter_code
_entity_poly.pdbx_strand_id
1 'polypeptide(L)'
;MGIGYLKNIGYRDTVDMIVVAFCKDYFFRKEAIANHSCSKRTCMEYAYINERIADAAREIVGDDYEIFIKEIGSAVGYAKSGVLNIAECGYKHYKKQVKVNIAKKLHLID
;
A
#
# COMPACT_ATOMS: atom_id res chain seq x y z
N MET A 1 -18.99 -5.01 -6.88
CA MET A 1 -17.86 -4.64 -7.65
C MET A 1 -16.76 -5.67 -7.49
N GLY A 2 -16.29 -6.12 -8.48
CA GLY A 2 -15.42 -7.19 -8.34
C GLY A 2 -14.20 -7.09 -9.20
N ILE A 3 -13.68 -8.24 -9.45
CA ILE A 3 -12.51 -8.44 -10.26
C ILE A 3 -12.66 -7.80 -11.64
N GLY A 4 -13.88 -7.79 -12.21
CA GLY A 4 -14.11 -7.20 -13.52
C GLY A 4 -13.75 -5.72 -13.59
N TYR A 5 -14.14 -4.95 -12.57
CA TYR A 5 -13.79 -3.53 -12.51
C TYR A 5 -12.28 -3.35 -12.43
N LEU A 6 -11.63 -4.12 -11.53
CA LEU A 6 -10.19 -4.01 -11.34
C LEU A 6 -9.43 -4.39 -12.61
N LYS A 7 -9.90 -5.41 -13.32
CA LYS A 7 -9.28 -5.82 -14.58
C LYS A 7 -9.39 -4.75 -15.65
N ASN A 8 -10.51 -4.02 -15.68
CA ASN A 8 -10.73 -2.96 -16.68
C ASN A 8 -9.71 -1.82 -16.55
N ILE A 9 -9.17 -1.59 -15.35
CA ILE A 9 -8.15 -0.57 -15.14
C ILE A 9 -6.74 -1.17 -15.09
N GLY A 10 -6.60 -2.45 -15.44
CA GLY A 10 -5.30 -3.12 -15.48
C GLY A 10 -4.84 -3.70 -14.16
N TYR A 11 -5.68 -3.67 -13.12
CA TYR A 11 -5.30 -4.21 -11.81
C TYR A 11 -5.53 -5.72 -11.77
N ARG A 12 -4.53 -6.45 -12.23
CA ARG A 12 -4.56 -7.91 -12.32
C ARG A 12 -3.93 -8.53 -11.08
N ASP A 13 -4.06 -9.86 -10.95
CA ASP A 13 -3.47 -10.58 -9.81
C ASP A 13 -1.97 -10.34 -9.68
N THR A 14 -1.26 -10.26 -10.80
CA THR A 14 0.19 -9.98 -10.79
C THR A 14 0.48 -8.60 -10.19
N VAL A 15 -0.32 -7.60 -10.56
CA VAL A 15 -0.18 -6.25 -10.01
C VAL A 15 -0.47 -6.26 -8.53
N ASP A 16 -1.53 -6.97 -8.11
CA ASP A 16 -1.85 -7.08 -6.68
C ASP A 16 -0.71 -7.69 -5.88
N MET A 17 -0.10 -8.75 -6.40
CA MET A 17 1.06 -9.38 -5.75
C MET A 17 2.22 -8.40 -5.57
N ILE A 18 2.48 -7.58 -6.60
CA ILE A 18 3.54 -6.57 -6.55
C ILE A 18 3.22 -5.51 -5.50
N VAL A 19 1.99 -5.01 -5.49
CA VAL A 19 1.55 -4.00 -4.52
C VAL A 19 1.67 -4.54 -3.09
N VAL A 20 1.21 -5.76 -2.85
CA VAL A 20 1.32 -6.39 -1.53
C VAL A 20 2.78 -6.52 -1.12
N ALA A 21 3.66 -6.94 -2.03
CA ALA A 21 5.09 -7.06 -1.74
C ALA A 21 5.72 -5.72 -1.38
N PHE A 22 5.39 -4.65 -2.11
CA PHE A 22 5.88 -3.31 -1.79
C PHE A 22 5.38 -2.85 -0.42
N CYS A 23 4.13 -3.11 -0.08
CA CYS A 23 3.59 -2.76 1.23
C CYS A 23 4.26 -3.57 2.34
N LYS A 24 4.53 -4.85 2.08
CA LYS A 24 5.17 -5.73 3.05
C LYS A 24 6.56 -5.22 3.44
N ASP A 25 7.30 -4.65 2.50
CA ASP A 25 8.65 -4.15 2.74
C ASP A 25 8.69 -2.66 3.08
N TYR A 26 7.54 -1.99 3.20
CA TYR A 26 7.48 -0.56 3.48
C TYR A 26 8.23 -0.22 4.78
N PHE A 27 7.95 -0.94 5.86
CA PHE A 27 8.56 -0.65 7.15
C PHE A 27 10.02 -1.06 7.21
N PHE A 28 10.41 -2.10 6.48
CA PHE A 28 11.81 -2.46 6.31
C PHE A 28 12.59 -1.30 5.68
N ARG A 29 12.06 -0.74 4.59
CA ARG A 29 12.70 0.40 3.93
C ARG A 29 12.75 1.63 4.83
N LYS A 30 11.66 1.89 5.55
CA LYS A 30 11.58 3.04 6.46
C LYS A 30 12.65 2.94 7.54
N GLU A 31 12.83 1.75 8.11
CA GLU A 31 13.83 1.50 9.13
C GLU A 31 15.25 1.59 8.57
N ALA A 32 15.47 1.05 7.38
CA ALA A 32 16.79 1.11 6.73
C ALA A 32 17.23 2.56 6.49
N ILE A 33 16.29 3.41 6.08
CA ILE A 33 16.56 4.84 5.90
C ILE A 33 16.92 5.49 7.23
N ALA A 34 16.12 5.25 8.26
CA ALA A 34 16.33 5.85 9.59
C ALA A 34 17.66 5.44 10.21
N ASN A 35 18.08 4.20 9.99
CA ASN A 35 19.28 3.64 10.59
C ASN A 35 20.51 3.78 9.70
N HIS A 36 20.38 4.36 8.52
CA HIS A 36 21.46 4.48 7.54
C HIS A 36 22.13 3.14 7.25
N SER A 37 21.34 2.07 7.23
CA SER A 37 21.86 0.70 7.05
C SER A 37 22.03 0.30 5.59
N CYS A 38 21.82 1.24 4.67
CA CYS A 38 21.99 1.02 3.23
C CYS A 38 22.82 2.16 2.64
N SER A 39 23.28 1.96 1.40
CA SER A 39 24.05 3.00 0.71
C SER A 39 23.18 4.24 0.51
N LYS A 40 23.81 5.40 0.30
CA LYS A 40 23.10 6.65 0.03
C LYS A 40 22.14 6.50 -1.13
N ARG A 41 22.58 5.87 -2.21
CA ARG A 41 21.76 5.66 -3.41
C ARG A 41 20.54 4.79 -3.09
N THR A 42 20.75 3.68 -2.39
CA THR A 42 19.67 2.78 -2.02
C THR A 42 18.68 3.47 -1.09
N CYS A 43 19.17 4.25 -0.13
CA CYS A 43 18.30 5.01 0.77
C CYS A 43 17.44 6.01 0.01
N MET A 44 17.99 6.65 -1.01
CA MET A 44 17.24 7.59 -1.85
C MET A 44 16.14 6.85 -2.64
N GLU A 45 16.44 5.67 -3.18
CA GLU A 45 15.47 4.87 -3.91
C GLU A 45 14.35 4.38 -2.96
N TYR A 46 14.73 3.93 -1.77
CA TYR A 46 13.76 3.50 -0.75
C TYR A 46 12.84 4.65 -0.33
N ALA A 47 13.40 5.83 -0.15
CA ALA A 47 12.63 7.01 0.21
C ALA A 47 11.62 7.37 -0.88
N TYR A 48 12.05 7.30 -2.14
CA TYR A 48 11.18 7.58 -3.27
C TYR A 48 9.99 6.61 -3.29
N ILE A 49 10.27 5.30 -3.16
CA ILE A 49 9.22 4.28 -3.17
C ILE A 49 8.25 4.50 -2.00
N ASN A 50 8.79 4.69 -0.81
CA ASN A 50 7.97 4.85 0.39
C ASN A 50 7.12 6.12 0.36
N GLU A 51 7.64 7.22 -0.18
CA GLU A 51 6.85 8.43 -0.35
C GLU A 51 5.66 8.20 -1.28
N ARG A 52 5.87 7.48 -2.39
CA ARG A 52 4.78 7.16 -3.32
C ARG A 52 3.71 6.32 -2.66
N ILE A 53 4.12 5.30 -1.90
CA ILE A 53 3.18 4.43 -1.18
C ILE A 53 2.43 5.21 -0.11
N ALA A 54 3.14 6.00 0.69
CA ALA A 54 2.53 6.79 1.75
C ALA A 54 1.54 7.82 1.19
N ASP A 55 1.92 8.52 0.13
CA ASP A 55 1.05 9.51 -0.49
C ASP A 55 -0.21 8.85 -1.05
N ALA A 56 -0.05 7.70 -1.70
CA ALA A 56 -1.18 6.96 -2.25
C ALA A 56 -2.19 6.55 -1.17
N ALA A 57 -1.70 6.05 -0.06
CA ALA A 57 -2.56 5.63 1.05
C ALA A 57 -3.18 6.85 1.75
N ARG A 58 -2.39 7.88 1.98
CA ARG A 58 -2.85 9.08 2.67
C ARG A 58 -3.97 9.79 1.91
N GLU A 59 -3.90 9.79 0.58
CA GLU A 59 -4.95 10.38 -0.25
C GLU A 59 -6.31 9.71 -0.04
N ILE A 60 -6.31 8.44 0.32
CA ILE A 60 -7.54 7.66 0.47
C ILE A 60 -8.02 7.62 1.92
N VAL A 61 -7.11 7.38 2.86
CA VAL A 61 -7.47 7.10 4.25
C VAL A 61 -6.88 8.08 5.27
N GLY A 62 -6.18 9.12 4.82
CA GLY A 62 -5.65 10.14 5.72
C GLY A 62 -4.67 9.58 6.73
N ASP A 63 -4.88 9.92 7.99
CA ASP A 63 -3.95 9.58 9.07
C ASP A 63 -3.79 8.08 9.32
N ASP A 64 -4.74 7.28 8.84
CA ASP A 64 -4.66 5.81 8.99
C ASP A 64 -3.77 5.16 7.93
N TYR A 65 -3.05 5.92 7.15
CA TYR A 65 -2.34 5.42 5.98
C TYR A 65 -1.33 4.30 6.32
N GLU A 66 -0.59 4.43 7.40
CA GLU A 66 0.40 3.39 7.75
C GLU A 66 -0.26 2.12 8.24
N ILE A 67 -1.41 2.23 8.92
CA ILE A 67 -2.16 1.04 9.34
C ILE A 67 -2.61 0.25 8.11
N PHE A 68 -3.15 0.94 7.10
CA PHE A 68 -3.58 0.28 5.87
C PHE A 68 -2.41 -0.35 5.12
N ILE A 69 -1.27 0.36 5.02
CA ILE A 69 -0.08 -0.19 4.37
C ILE A 69 0.36 -1.48 5.07
N LYS A 70 0.42 -1.46 6.39
CA LYS A 70 0.81 -2.62 7.19
C LYS A 70 -0.14 -3.80 6.95
N GLU A 71 -1.44 -3.53 6.96
CA GLU A 71 -2.44 -4.58 6.85
C GLU A 71 -2.53 -5.15 5.45
N ILE A 72 -2.28 -4.34 4.43
CA ILE A 72 -2.16 -4.84 3.06
C ILE A 72 -0.97 -5.78 2.95
N GLY A 73 0.18 -5.38 3.47
CA GLY A 73 1.39 -6.19 3.40
C GLY A 73 1.32 -7.48 4.20
N SER A 74 0.56 -7.47 5.30
CA SER A 74 0.42 -8.64 6.19
C SER A 74 -0.79 -9.51 5.84
N ALA A 75 -1.59 -9.10 4.86
CA ALA A 75 -2.83 -9.78 4.49
C ALA A 75 -3.81 -9.91 5.66
N VAL A 76 -3.82 -8.92 6.57
CA VAL A 76 -4.75 -8.89 7.70
C VAL A 76 -6.14 -8.53 7.20
N GLY A 77 -7.15 -9.28 7.66
CA GLY A 77 -8.54 -8.99 7.35
C GLY A 77 -9.19 -8.07 8.37
N TYR A 78 -10.45 -7.72 8.11
CA TYR A 78 -11.19 -6.79 8.95
C TYR A 78 -11.24 -7.20 10.42
N ALA A 79 -11.43 -8.48 10.69
CA ALA A 79 -11.58 -8.96 12.08
C ALA A 79 -10.37 -8.69 12.96
N LYS A 80 -9.19 -8.60 12.36
CA LYS A 80 -7.93 -8.36 13.08
C LYS A 80 -7.33 -7.00 12.76
N SER A 81 -8.10 -6.12 12.12
CA SER A 81 -7.61 -4.81 11.72
C SER A 81 -7.41 -3.89 12.92
N GLY A 82 -6.38 -3.04 12.84
CA GLY A 82 -6.18 -1.96 13.80
C GLY A 82 -6.95 -0.69 13.45
N VAL A 83 -7.67 -0.68 12.33
CA VAL A 83 -8.49 0.47 11.95
C VAL A 83 -9.77 0.47 12.76
N LEU A 84 -10.07 1.59 13.40
CA LEU A 84 -11.23 1.72 14.29
C LEU A 84 -12.36 2.51 13.62
N ASN A 85 -13.57 2.32 14.14
CA ASN A 85 -14.74 3.11 13.75
C ASN A 85 -15.11 3.00 12.26
N ILE A 86 -14.90 1.84 11.67
CA ILE A 86 -15.24 1.60 10.28
C ILE A 86 -15.94 0.24 10.13
N ALA A 87 -16.96 0.18 9.29
CA ALA A 87 -17.66 -1.06 9.00
C ALA A 87 -16.82 -1.92 8.06
N GLU A 88 -17.09 -3.24 8.04
CA GLU A 88 -16.35 -4.17 7.23
C GLU A 88 -16.34 -3.82 5.74
N CYS A 89 -17.50 -3.46 5.19
CA CYS A 89 -17.58 -3.12 3.77
C CYS A 89 -16.76 -1.86 3.45
N GLY A 90 -16.77 -0.87 4.34
CA GLY A 90 -15.96 0.34 4.19
C GLY A 90 -14.47 0.03 4.25
N TYR A 91 -14.08 -0.82 5.19
CA TYR A 91 -12.69 -1.24 5.32
C TYR A 91 -12.18 -1.91 4.04
N LYS A 92 -12.95 -2.88 3.53
CA LYS A 92 -12.58 -3.58 2.30
C LYS A 92 -12.52 -2.64 1.10
N HIS A 93 -13.46 -1.72 1.01
CA HIS A 93 -13.51 -0.73 -0.05
C HIS A 93 -12.27 0.17 -0.03
N TYR A 94 -11.93 0.75 1.12
CA TYR A 94 -10.76 1.60 1.25
C TYR A 94 -9.47 0.84 0.98
N LYS A 95 -9.38 -0.40 1.44
CA LYS A 95 -8.21 -1.24 1.21
C LYS A 95 -7.96 -1.44 -0.28
N LYS A 96 -9.03 -1.70 -1.05
CA LYS A 96 -8.93 -1.82 -2.51
C LYS A 96 -8.49 -0.50 -3.15
N GLN A 97 -9.08 0.61 -2.72
CA GLN A 97 -8.72 1.92 -3.26
C GLN A 97 -7.26 2.27 -2.99
N VAL A 98 -6.76 1.96 -1.80
CA VAL A 98 -5.36 2.19 -1.45
C VAL A 98 -4.45 1.38 -2.37
N LYS A 99 -4.75 0.09 -2.57
CA LYS A 99 -3.96 -0.76 -3.45
C LYS A 99 -3.92 -0.23 -4.88
N VAL A 100 -5.07 0.15 -5.42
CA VAL A 100 -5.16 0.69 -6.79
C VAL A 100 -4.37 1.99 -6.90
N ASN A 101 -4.49 2.86 -5.89
CA ASN A 101 -3.77 4.13 -5.92
C ASN A 101 -2.26 3.94 -5.81
N ILE A 102 -1.82 2.98 -5.01
CA ILE A 102 -0.39 2.61 -4.95
C ILE A 102 0.09 2.15 -6.32
N ALA A 103 -0.68 1.28 -6.98
CA ALA A 103 -0.33 0.79 -8.30
C ALA A 103 -0.19 1.92 -9.31
N LYS A 104 -1.09 2.91 -9.25
CA LYS A 104 -1.01 4.09 -10.12
C LYS A 104 0.24 4.92 -9.84
N LYS A 105 0.53 5.18 -8.57
CA LYS A 105 1.68 5.99 -8.18
C LYS A 105 3.01 5.32 -8.51
N LEU A 106 3.04 4.00 -8.54
CA LEU A 106 4.23 3.24 -8.90
C LEU A 106 4.26 2.89 -10.39
N HIS A 107 3.32 3.41 -11.17
CA HIS A 107 3.25 3.20 -12.62
C HIS A 107 3.08 1.74 -13.03
N LEU A 108 2.41 0.95 -12.19
CA LEU A 108 2.09 -0.44 -12.48
C LEU A 108 0.82 -0.54 -13.33
N ILE A 109 -0.01 0.48 -13.27
CA ILE A 109 -1.21 0.65 -14.10
C ILE A 109 -1.34 2.12 -14.47
N ASP A 110 -2.22 2.41 -15.41
CA ASP A 110 -2.54 3.79 -15.77
C ASP A 110 -3.55 4.36 -14.74
#